data_5b87d39532467911fc9e812ea3347c53
#
_entry.id   5b87d39532467911fc9e812ea3347c53
#
_cell.length_a   1.000
_cell.length_b   1.000
_cell.length_c   1.000
_cell.angle_alpha   90.00
_cell.angle_beta   90.00
_cell.angle_gamma   90.00
#
_symmetry.space_group_name_H-M   'P 1'
#
loop_
_entity.id
_entity.type
_entity.pdbx_description
1 polymer ?
#
loop_
_entity_poly.entity_id
_entity_poly.type
_entity_poly.pdbx_seq_one_letter_code
_entity_poly.pdbx_strand_id
1 'polypeptide(L)'
;AIFENTVTFEQAFSGDPVDTALVPKAVLYSVEMDVTVRYEGETEVYSGLNLNPTSPNFVADKLKSSAIVAVEDVEAAPEIANPVSQIFGEGKLAGTLAFTGGSDGTVEAVNAGTYIGEDKGPGKRTGIQSFIENTVASIIAIPGVTIPEVVVSLVAHCENQQNRFAVLDVPKDKVKVNDVLEYRGIVDSTYAAMYHPWVQVFDPVTKKPGFVPPSGSVAGVYSRTDVTRGVHKAPANEVVQCSG
;
A
#
# COMPACT_ATOMS: atom_id res chain seq x y z
N ALA A 1 -22.05 17.70 -23.01
CA ALA A 1 -23.24 18.45 -22.59
C ALA A 1 -23.58 18.06 -21.14
N ILE A 2 -23.59 19.00 -20.24
CA ILE A 2 -24.05 18.80 -18.87
C ILE A 2 -25.56 18.87 -18.90
N PHE A 3 -26.23 17.77 -18.60
CA PHE A 3 -27.69 17.73 -18.56
C PHE A 3 -28.15 18.10 -17.15
N GLU A 4 -28.48 19.36 -16.94
CA GLU A 4 -29.47 19.73 -15.95
C GLU A 4 -30.89 19.44 -16.51
N ASN A 5 -31.92 19.41 -15.68
CA ASN A 5 -33.29 19.05 -16.06
C ASN A 5 -33.92 19.87 -17.23
N THR A 6 -33.15 20.74 -17.86
CA THR A 6 -33.56 21.54 -18.99
C THR A 6 -32.44 21.57 -20.03
N VAL A 7 -32.73 21.09 -21.21
CA VAL A 7 -31.79 21.15 -22.37
C VAL A 7 -32.19 22.40 -23.18
N THR A 8 -31.26 23.39 -23.22
CA THR A 8 -31.46 24.59 -24.01
C THR A 8 -30.71 24.46 -25.33
N PHE A 9 -31.38 24.47 -26.45
CA PHE A 9 -30.80 24.30 -27.78
C PHE A 9 -30.47 25.65 -28.45
N GLU A 10 -30.11 26.67 -27.72
CA GLU A 10 -30.02 28.05 -28.23
C GLU A 10 -29.00 28.25 -29.38
N GLN A 11 -28.09 27.33 -29.62
CA GLN A 11 -27.07 27.54 -30.66
C GLN A 11 -26.96 26.42 -31.70
N ALA A 12 -27.64 25.33 -31.56
CA ALA A 12 -27.57 24.22 -32.51
C ALA A 12 -28.30 24.49 -33.84
N PHE A 13 -29.14 25.50 -33.89
CA PHE A 13 -30.04 25.76 -35.01
C PHE A 13 -29.98 27.24 -35.49
N SER A 14 -28.81 27.80 -35.71
CA SER A 14 -28.50 29.03 -36.46
C SER A 14 -29.60 30.12 -36.52
N GLY A 15 -30.30 30.39 -35.40
CA GLY A 15 -31.20 31.56 -35.27
C GLY A 15 -32.58 31.42 -35.86
N ASP A 16 -32.92 30.34 -36.52
CA ASP A 16 -34.29 30.05 -36.95
C ASP A 16 -35.13 29.48 -35.82
N PRO A 17 -36.42 29.81 -35.74
CA PRO A 17 -37.30 29.22 -34.73
C PRO A 17 -37.30 27.69 -34.88
N VAL A 18 -37.03 26.99 -33.80
CA VAL A 18 -36.97 25.52 -33.77
C VAL A 18 -38.25 24.96 -34.38
N ASP A 19 -38.13 24.33 -35.54
CA ASP A 19 -39.22 23.57 -36.12
C ASP A 19 -39.56 22.42 -35.17
N THR A 20 -40.68 22.56 -34.47
CA THR A 20 -41.16 21.57 -33.51
C THR A 20 -41.39 20.18 -34.14
N ALA A 21 -41.45 20.10 -35.46
CA ALA A 21 -41.50 18.83 -36.21
C ALA A 21 -40.13 18.09 -36.21
N LEU A 22 -39.02 18.76 -35.92
CA LEU A 22 -37.69 18.14 -35.83
C LEU A 22 -37.36 17.62 -34.43
N VAL A 23 -37.99 18.15 -33.38
CA VAL A 23 -37.75 17.75 -31.97
C VAL A 23 -37.97 16.25 -31.72
N PRO A 24 -39.02 15.59 -32.30
CA PRO A 24 -39.23 14.16 -32.10
C PRO A 24 -38.15 13.26 -32.74
N LYS A 25 -37.27 13.83 -33.57
CA LYS A 25 -36.20 13.09 -34.25
C LYS A 25 -34.82 13.27 -33.63
N ALA A 26 -34.71 14.13 -32.60
CA ALA A 26 -33.46 14.31 -31.88
C ALA A 26 -33.29 13.16 -30.86
N VAL A 27 -32.19 12.47 -30.94
CA VAL A 27 -31.77 11.45 -29.97
C VAL A 27 -30.63 12.01 -29.18
N LEU A 28 -30.79 12.08 -27.87
CA LEU A 28 -29.75 12.54 -26.93
C LEU A 28 -29.08 11.34 -26.29
N TYR A 29 -27.77 11.32 -26.33
CA TYR A 29 -26.97 10.30 -25.68
C TYR A 29 -26.14 10.95 -24.56
N SER A 30 -26.09 10.34 -23.40
CA SER A 30 -25.07 10.64 -22.40
C SER A 30 -23.72 10.10 -22.87
N VAL A 31 -22.66 10.86 -22.62
CA VAL A 31 -21.30 10.37 -22.84
C VAL A 31 -20.80 9.75 -21.55
N GLU A 32 -20.67 8.43 -21.58
CA GLU A 32 -20.14 7.64 -20.49
C GLU A 32 -18.91 6.88 -20.98
N MET A 33 -18.01 6.55 -20.06
CA MET A 33 -16.80 5.81 -20.37
C MET A 33 -16.58 4.67 -19.37
N ASP A 34 -15.97 3.61 -19.83
CA ASP A 34 -15.44 2.56 -18.99
C ASP A 34 -13.93 2.74 -18.86
N VAL A 35 -13.41 2.65 -17.65
CA VAL A 35 -11.99 2.72 -17.34
C VAL A 35 -11.55 1.38 -16.79
N THR A 36 -10.54 0.80 -17.44
CA THR A 36 -9.89 -0.42 -16.97
C THR A 36 -8.47 -0.07 -16.56
N VAL A 37 -8.13 -0.30 -15.29
CA VAL A 37 -6.78 -0.12 -14.75
C VAL A 37 -6.13 -1.50 -14.61
N ARG A 38 -4.87 -1.62 -15.05
CA ARG A 38 -4.13 -2.88 -14.96
C ARG A 38 -2.72 -2.63 -14.46
N TYR A 39 -2.30 -3.44 -13.49
CA TYR A 39 -0.95 -3.42 -12.93
C TYR A 39 -0.58 -4.81 -12.39
N GLU A 40 0.57 -5.36 -12.76
CA GLU A 40 1.14 -6.62 -12.25
C GLU A 40 0.18 -7.83 -12.21
N GLY A 41 -0.74 -7.91 -13.17
CA GLY A 41 -1.73 -8.99 -13.24
C GLY A 41 -3.06 -8.68 -12.54
N GLU A 42 -3.12 -7.62 -11.76
CA GLU A 42 -4.38 -7.12 -11.20
C GLU A 42 -5.13 -6.26 -12.21
N THR A 43 -6.44 -6.30 -12.15
CA THR A 43 -7.31 -5.54 -13.06
C THR A 43 -8.52 -5.00 -12.29
N GLU A 44 -8.69 -3.69 -12.36
CA GLU A 44 -9.88 -3.00 -11.86
C GLU A 44 -10.69 -2.46 -13.04
N VAL A 45 -12.02 -2.57 -12.97
CA VAL A 45 -12.93 -2.10 -14.02
C VAL A 45 -13.97 -1.17 -13.40
N TYR A 46 -14.08 0.02 -13.97
CA TYR A 46 -15.02 1.05 -13.57
C TYR A 46 -15.89 1.40 -14.79
N SER A 47 -17.17 1.13 -14.71
CA SER A 47 -18.10 1.30 -15.84
C SER A 47 -19.05 2.47 -15.62
N GLY A 48 -19.51 3.07 -16.73
CA GLY A 48 -20.49 4.13 -16.74
C GLY A 48 -20.01 5.43 -16.10
N LEU A 49 -18.70 5.71 -16.16
CA LEU A 49 -18.10 6.92 -15.61
C LEU A 49 -18.39 8.14 -16.50
N ASN A 50 -18.43 9.31 -15.89
CA ASN A 50 -18.57 10.58 -16.59
C ASN A 50 -17.64 11.65 -16.00
N LEU A 51 -17.55 12.79 -16.68
CA LEU A 51 -16.70 13.93 -16.28
C LEU A 51 -17.48 15.02 -15.51
N ASN A 52 -18.72 14.78 -15.14
CA ASN A 52 -19.52 15.74 -14.39
C ASN A 52 -19.19 15.64 -12.88
N PRO A 53 -18.59 16.68 -12.25
CA PRO A 53 -18.25 16.65 -10.84
C PRO A 53 -19.42 16.48 -9.87
N THR A 54 -20.65 16.80 -10.31
CA THR A 54 -21.85 16.64 -9.49
C THR A 54 -22.52 15.28 -9.64
N SER A 55 -21.99 14.45 -10.54
CA SER A 55 -22.52 13.10 -10.79
C SER A 55 -22.01 12.10 -9.76
N PRO A 56 -22.85 11.16 -9.30
CA PRO A 56 -22.38 10.06 -8.46
C PRO A 56 -21.39 9.11 -9.19
N ASN A 57 -21.31 9.20 -10.51
CA ASN A 57 -20.37 8.44 -11.35
C ASN A 57 -19.23 9.30 -11.88
N PHE A 58 -18.88 10.37 -11.17
CA PHE A 58 -17.75 11.20 -11.51
C PHE A 58 -16.45 10.37 -11.44
N VAL A 59 -15.66 10.40 -12.51
CA VAL A 59 -14.47 9.55 -12.68
C VAL A 59 -13.48 9.71 -11.53
N ALA A 60 -13.19 10.96 -11.11
CA ALA A 60 -12.22 11.20 -10.05
C ALA A 60 -12.70 10.62 -8.71
N ASP A 61 -13.97 10.71 -8.36
CA ASP A 61 -14.50 10.15 -7.12
C ASP A 61 -14.54 8.63 -7.13
N LYS A 62 -14.87 8.03 -8.26
CA LYS A 62 -14.87 6.56 -8.38
C LYS A 62 -13.46 5.97 -8.31
N LEU A 63 -12.49 6.61 -8.95
CA LEU A 63 -11.11 6.15 -8.91
C LEU A 63 -10.40 6.36 -7.57
N LYS A 64 -10.95 7.16 -6.64
CA LYS A 64 -10.44 7.25 -5.26
C LYS A 64 -10.50 5.91 -4.51
N SER A 65 -11.34 4.99 -4.94
CA SER A 65 -11.42 3.63 -4.38
C SER A 65 -10.43 2.64 -4.99
N SER A 66 -9.67 3.04 -6.01
CA SER A 66 -8.68 2.19 -6.64
C SER A 66 -7.51 1.87 -5.70
N ALA A 67 -7.06 0.61 -5.72
CA ALA A 67 -5.81 0.19 -5.07
C ALA A 67 -4.58 0.38 -5.97
N ILE A 68 -4.79 0.58 -7.28
CA ILE A 68 -3.74 0.62 -8.29
C ILE A 68 -3.35 2.06 -8.64
N VAL A 69 -4.33 2.98 -8.72
CA VAL A 69 -4.09 4.37 -9.12
C VAL A 69 -4.57 5.33 -8.05
N ALA A 70 -3.85 6.43 -7.87
CA ALA A 70 -4.29 7.58 -7.09
C ALA A 70 -4.70 8.70 -8.06
N VAL A 71 -5.81 9.36 -7.75
CA VAL A 71 -6.25 10.55 -8.49
C VAL A 71 -5.84 11.75 -7.66
N GLU A 72 -4.93 12.54 -8.20
CA GLU A 72 -4.62 13.88 -7.70
C GLU A 72 -5.60 14.90 -8.28
N ASP A 73 -5.56 16.13 -7.79
CA ASP A 73 -6.50 17.19 -8.15
C ASP A 73 -6.68 17.30 -9.67
N VAL A 74 -7.91 17.04 -10.10
CA VAL A 74 -8.32 17.27 -11.48
C VAL A 74 -8.71 18.72 -11.57
N GLU A 75 -7.86 19.57 -12.18
CA GLU A 75 -8.28 20.91 -12.58
C GLU A 75 -9.52 20.78 -13.45
N ALA A 76 -10.52 21.63 -13.19
CA ALA A 76 -11.76 21.63 -13.96
C ALA A 76 -11.42 21.74 -15.44
N ALA A 77 -11.52 20.62 -16.15
CA ALA A 77 -11.26 20.60 -17.58
C ALA A 77 -12.29 21.51 -18.27
N PRO A 78 -11.87 22.36 -19.19
CA PRO A 78 -12.79 23.13 -20.02
C PRO A 78 -13.73 22.14 -20.73
N GLU A 79 -14.92 22.57 -21.06
CA GLU A 79 -15.98 21.76 -21.70
C GLU A 79 -15.42 20.76 -22.73
N ILE A 80 -15.29 19.51 -22.30
CA ILE A 80 -14.77 18.44 -23.14
C ILE A 80 -15.97 17.67 -23.69
N ALA A 81 -16.29 17.89 -24.96
CA ALA A 81 -17.39 17.21 -25.60
C ALA A 81 -17.20 15.70 -25.69
N ASN A 82 -15.95 15.24 -25.88
CA ASN A 82 -15.59 13.84 -25.90
C ASN A 82 -14.16 13.64 -25.41
N PRO A 83 -13.96 13.23 -24.14
CA PRO A 83 -12.62 13.07 -23.58
C PRO A 83 -11.79 12.00 -24.27
N VAL A 84 -12.41 10.95 -24.80
CA VAL A 84 -11.69 9.89 -25.52
C VAL A 84 -11.11 10.43 -26.82
N SER A 85 -11.88 11.21 -27.58
CA SER A 85 -11.39 11.83 -28.82
C SER A 85 -10.28 12.83 -28.58
N GLN A 86 -10.30 13.57 -27.46
CA GLN A 86 -9.21 14.51 -27.12
C GLN A 86 -7.92 13.79 -26.76
N ILE A 87 -7.99 12.71 -26.01
CA ILE A 87 -6.81 11.96 -25.55
C ILE A 87 -6.24 11.08 -26.66
N PHE A 88 -7.08 10.43 -27.44
CA PHE A 88 -6.68 9.40 -28.41
C PHE A 88 -6.83 9.83 -29.89
N GLY A 89 -7.37 11.01 -30.14
CA GLY A 89 -7.61 11.57 -31.48
C GLY A 89 -9.08 11.49 -31.94
N GLU A 90 -9.42 12.34 -32.90
CA GLU A 90 -10.77 12.47 -33.44
C GLU A 90 -11.33 11.16 -33.97
N GLY A 91 -12.57 10.87 -33.62
CA GLY A 91 -13.27 9.63 -34.02
C GLY A 91 -12.89 8.38 -33.25
N LYS A 92 -11.97 8.47 -32.29
CA LYS A 92 -11.65 7.32 -31.43
C LYS A 92 -12.69 7.17 -30.32
N LEU A 93 -13.10 5.92 -30.08
CA LEU A 93 -14.03 5.54 -29.02
C LEU A 93 -13.35 4.79 -27.86
N ALA A 94 -12.09 4.40 -28.03
CA ALA A 94 -11.28 3.74 -27.02
C ALA A 94 -9.80 3.96 -27.27
N GLY A 95 -8.99 3.80 -26.23
CA GLY A 95 -7.53 3.84 -26.31
C GLY A 95 -6.90 3.33 -25.03
N THR A 96 -5.59 3.16 -25.04
CA THR A 96 -4.80 2.74 -23.88
C THR A 96 -3.72 3.77 -23.61
N LEU A 97 -3.63 4.20 -22.34
CA LEU A 97 -2.55 5.05 -21.83
C LEU A 97 -1.63 4.18 -20.97
N ALA A 98 -0.34 4.26 -21.21
CA ALA A 98 0.66 3.68 -20.32
C ALA A 98 1.24 4.77 -19.41
N PHE A 99 1.28 4.51 -18.12
CA PHE A 99 2.02 5.35 -17.20
C PHE A 99 3.52 5.17 -17.43
N THR A 100 4.27 6.25 -17.32
CA THR A 100 5.73 6.29 -17.49
C THR A 100 6.37 7.05 -16.34
N GLY A 101 7.66 6.81 -16.10
CA GLY A 101 8.42 7.54 -15.08
C GLY A 101 8.23 7.00 -13.65
N GLY A 102 7.55 5.87 -13.48
CA GLY A 102 7.50 5.16 -12.19
C GLY A 102 8.88 4.62 -11.81
N SER A 103 9.13 4.53 -10.51
CA SER A 103 10.34 3.96 -9.92
C SER A 103 9.99 3.27 -8.61
N ASP A 104 10.53 2.08 -8.40
CA ASP A 104 10.38 1.33 -7.13
C ASP A 104 11.17 1.94 -5.97
N GLY A 105 11.82 3.07 -6.20
CA GLY A 105 12.76 3.66 -5.27
C GLY A 105 14.11 2.93 -5.28
N THR A 106 15.01 3.32 -4.38
CA THR A 106 16.32 2.70 -4.23
C THR A 106 16.50 2.19 -2.81
N VAL A 107 16.99 0.95 -2.68
CA VAL A 107 17.28 0.33 -1.37
C VAL A 107 18.33 1.13 -0.60
N GLU A 108 19.26 1.77 -1.31
CA GLU A 108 20.32 2.61 -0.75
C GLU A 108 19.78 3.87 -0.03
N ALA A 109 18.56 4.30 -0.35
CA ALA A 109 17.90 5.41 0.34
C ALA A 109 17.33 5.03 1.71
N VAL A 110 17.18 3.73 1.99
CA VAL A 110 16.63 3.23 3.25
C VAL A 110 17.71 3.24 4.32
N ASN A 111 17.50 4.02 5.37
CA ASN A 111 18.43 4.19 6.49
C ASN A 111 17.72 4.06 7.84
N ALA A 112 18.46 4.23 8.93
CA ALA A 112 17.88 4.15 10.29
C ALA A 112 16.67 5.07 10.47
N GLY A 113 16.74 6.31 9.97
CA GLY A 113 15.64 7.27 10.05
C GLY A 113 14.38 6.81 9.33
N THR A 114 14.51 6.10 8.22
CA THR A 114 13.37 5.51 7.48
C THR A 114 12.63 4.49 8.32
N TYR A 115 13.36 3.61 9.03
CA TYR A 115 12.75 2.61 9.90
C TYR A 115 12.17 3.22 11.19
N ILE A 116 12.91 4.13 11.83
CA ILE A 116 12.46 4.79 13.07
C ILE A 116 11.22 5.63 12.79
N GLY A 117 11.23 6.36 11.68
CA GLY A 117 10.13 7.21 11.27
C GLY A 117 9.95 8.46 12.11
N GLU A 118 8.87 9.16 11.84
CA GLU A 118 8.52 10.42 12.49
C GLU A 118 7.10 10.36 13.06
N ASP A 119 6.90 10.95 14.24
CA ASP A 119 5.56 11.19 14.79
C ASP A 119 5.08 12.60 14.41
N LYS A 120 4.35 12.68 13.32
CA LYS A 120 3.68 13.91 12.84
C LYS A 120 2.20 13.98 13.26
N GLY A 121 1.82 13.16 14.22
CA GLY A 121 0.44 13.04 14.69
C GLY A 121 -0.36 11.96 13.95
N PRO A 122 -1.61 11.72 14.38
CA PRO A 122 -2.48 10.69 13.83
C PRO A 122 -2.59 10.74 12.30
N GLY A 123 -2.46 9.58 11.65
CA GLY A 123 -2.54 9.45 10.19
C GLY A 123 -1.36 10.00 9.39
N LYS A 124 -0.33 10.58 10.07
CA LYS A 124 0.87 11.13 9.42
C LYS A 124 2.17 10.54 9.96
N ARG A 125 2.07 9.54 10.82
CA ARG A 125 3.20 8.81 11.39
C ARG A 125 3.83 7.90 10.35
N THR A 126 5.16 7.76 10.41
CA THR A 126 5.94 6.89 9.53
C THR A 126 6.80 5.91 10.32
N GLY A 127 7.34 4.87 9.66
CA GLY A 127 8.21 3.88 10.28
C GLY A 127 7.59 3.24 11.54
N ILE A 128 8.42 2.99 12.56
CA ILE A 128 7.98 2.40 13.85
C ILE A 128 6.87 3.26 14.52
N GLN A 129 6.89 4.57 14.34
CA GLN A 129 5.91 5.47 14.95
C GLN A 129 4.48 5.23 14.43
N SER A 130 4.32 4.70 13.22
CA SER A 130 3.00 4.38 12.66
C SER A 130 2.25 3.31 13.46
N PHE A 131 2.96 2.51 14.25
CA PHE A 131 2.36 1.49 15.12
C PHE A 131 1.85 2.01 16.47
N ILE A 132 2.04 3.28 16.80
CA ILE A 132 1.57 3.84 18.09
C ILE A 132 0.06 3.64 18.28
N GLU A 133 -0.73 3.82 17.23
CA GLU A 133 -2.20 3.66 17.25
C GLU A 133 -2.67 2.24 17.00
N ASN A 134 -1.77 1.34 16.63
CA ASN A 134 -2.14 -0.05 16.38
C ASN A 134 -2.21 -0.81 17.69
N THR A 135 -3.41 -1.14 18.14
CA THR A 135 -3.65 -1.89 19.39
C THR A 135 -3.72 -3.41 19.20
N VAL A 136 -3.67 -3.87 17.95
CA VAL A 136 -3.84 -5.29 17.61
C VAL A 136 -2.50 -6.03 17.59
N ALA A 137 -1.43 -5.37 17.13
CA ALA A 137 -0.13 -6.01 17.02
C ALA A 137 0.52 -6.18 18.41
N SER A 138 0.70 -7.42 18.84
CA SER A 138 1.36 -7.80 20.11
C SER A 138 2.80 -8.29 19.92
N ILE A 139 3.19 -8.68 18.71
CA ILE A 139 4.55 -9.10 18.35
C ILE A 139 5.03 -8.21 17.22
N ILE A 140 6.19 -7.59 17.36
CA ILE A 140 6.78 -6.73 16.33
C ILE A 140 8.19 -7.22 16.01
N ALA A 141 8.50 -7.29 14.73
CA ALA A 141 9.83 -7.57 14.22
C ALA A 141 10.12 -6.70 12.99
N ILE A 142 11.39 -6.41 12.73
CA ILE A 142 11.87 -5.83 11.47
C ILE A 142 12.94 -6.81 10.94
N PRO A 143 12.52 -7.83 10.17
CA PRO A 143 13.41 -8.92 9.80
C PRO A 143 14.66 -8.45 9.06
N GLY A 144 15.83 -8.89 9.54
CA GLY A 144 17.13 -8.57 8.94
C GLY A 144 17.67 -7.17 9.23
N VAL A 145 16.90 -6.30 9.88
CA VAL A 145 17.38 -4.97 10.26
C VAL A 145 18.05 -5.05 11.62
N THR A 146 19.37 -4.88 11.59
CA THR A 146 20.24 -5.00 12.77
C THR A 146 21.02 -3.71 13.04
N ILE A 147 20.55 -2.59 12.55
CA ILE A 147 21.09 -1.25 12.81
C ILE A 147 20.80 -0.91 14.28
N PRO A 148 21.85 -0.64 15.12
CA PRO A 148 21.68 -0.46 16.56
C PRO A 148 20.62 0.58 16.93
N GLU A 149 20.60 1.73 16.26
CA GLU A 149 19.64 2.81 16.51
C GLU A 149 18.19 2.36 16.26
N VAL A 150 17.95 1.56 15.23
CA VAL A 150 16.63 1.00 14.90
C VAL A 150 16.20 -0.01 15.96
N VAL A 151 17.13 -0.89 16.35
CA VAL A 151 16.86 -1.92 17.39
C VAL A 151 16.49 -1.27 18.72
N VAL A 152 17.28 -0.28 19.16
CA VAL A 152 17.00 0.46 20.40
C VAL A 152 15.66 1.20 20.31
N SER A 153 15.37 1.83 19.16
CA SER A 153 14.09 2.53 18.96
C SER A 153 12.90 1.58 18.99
N LEU A 154 13.02 0.39 18.39
CA LEU A 154 11.97 -0.63 18.42
C LEU A 154 11.70 -1.14 19.83
N VAL A 155 12.75 -1.36 20.60
CA VAL A 155 12.63 -1.77 22.02
C VAL A 155 11.97 -0.68 22.85
N ALA A 156 12.43 0.57 22.72
CA ALA A 156 11.82 1.71 23.40
C ALA A 156 10.34 1.89 23.04
N HIS A 157 9.98 1.65 21.79
CA HIS A 157 8.58 1.64 21.36
C HIS A 157 7.77 0.57 22.10
N CYS A 158 8.28 -0.66 22.24
CA CYS A 158 7.61 -1.74 22.97
C CYS A 158 7.48 -1.42 24.46
N GLU A 159 8.52 -0.87 25.09
CA GLU A 159 8.51 -0.43 26.49
C GLU A 159 7.46 0.66 26.74
N ASN A 160 7.38 1.65 25.85
CA ASN A 160 6.42 2.74 25.96
C ASN A 160 4.98 2.26 25.78
N GLN A 161 4.74 1.32 24.87
CA GLN A 161 3.41 0.80 24.58
C GLN A 161 2.95 -0.27 25.61
N GLN A 162 3.87 -1.01 26.22
CA GLN A 162 3.62 -2.05 27.23
C GLN A 162 2.65 -3.18 26.84
N ASN A 163 2.23 -3.24 25.58
CA ASN A 163 1.27 -4.23 25.06
C ASN A 163 1.84 -5.07 23.92
N ARG A 164 3.16 -4.97 23.69
CA ARG A 164 3.83 -5.65 22.56
C ARG A 164 5.25 -6.01 22.89
N PHE A 165 5.76 -7.00 22.16
CA PHE A 165 7.07 -7.60 22.35
C PHE A 165 7.90 -7.56 21.06
N ALA A 166 9.15 -7.15 21.16
CA ALA A 166 10.05 -7.09 20.01
C ALA A 166 10.82 -8.39 19.83
N VAL A 167 10.75 -8.96 18.64
CA VAL A 167 11.57 -10.09 18.21
C VAL A 167 12.69 -9.56 17.33
N LEU A 168 13.94 -9.65 17.80
CA LEU A 168 15.10 -9.01 17.22
C LEU A 168 16.06 -10.04 16.60
N ASP A 169 16.70 -9.62 15.53
CA ASP A 169 17.75 -10.40 14.87
C ASP A 169 19.15 -9.90 15.28
N VAL A 170 20.12 -10.81 15.31
CA VAL A 170 21.54 -10.49 15.42
C VAL A 170 22.11 -10.34 14.01
N PRO A 171 23.09 -9.45 13.77
CA PRO A 171 23.74 -9.33 12.47
C PRO A 171 24.27 -10.67 11.94
N LYS A 172 24.07 -10.91 10.63
CA LYS A 172 24.40 -12.17 9.98
C LYS A 172 25.87 -12.54 10.06
N ASP A 173 26.74 -11.55 10.08
CA ASP A 173 28.21 -11.68 10.14
C ASP A 173 28.71 -12.00 11.55
N LYS A 174 27.93 -11.78 12.59
CA LYS A 174 28.31 -12.10 13.97
C LYS A 174 28.06 -13.58 14.28
N VAL A 175 29.06 -14.42 14.00
CA VAL A 175 28.98 -15.87 14.13
C VAL A 175 29.55 -16.36 15.46
N LYS A 176 30.55 -15.66 16.00
CA LYS A 176 31.19 -16.05 17.25
C LYS A 176 30.34 -15.64 18.45
N VAL A 177 30.32 -16.46 19.47
CA VAL A 177 29.52 -16.22 20.69
C VAL A 177 29.85 -14.86 21.30
N ASN A 178 31.13 -14.48 21.38
CA ASN A 178 31.53 -13.18 21.95
C ASN A 178 30.96 -12.00 21.15
N ASP A 179 30.98 -12.08 19.82
CA ASP A 179 30.44 -11.01 18.95
C ASP A 179 28.92 -10.89 19.10
N VAL A 180 28.22 -12.02 19.28
CA VAL A 180 26.78 -12.06 19.55
C VAL A 180 26.46 -11.46 20.91
N LEU A 181 27.24 -11.81 21.95
CA LEU A 181 27.05 -11.27 23.29
C LEU A 181 27.33 -9.77 23.38
N GLU A 182 28.37 -9.30 22.67
CA GLU A 182 28.66 -7.87 22.54
C GLU A 182 27.47 -7.12 21.90
N TYR A 183 26.94 -7.64 20.79
CA TYR A 183 25.79 -7.02 20.13
C TYR A 183 24.54 -7.08 21.03
N ARG A 184 24.31 -8.18 21.73
CA ARG A 184 23.22 -8.30 22.68
C ARG A 184 23.26 -7.23 23.77
N GLY A 185 24.46 -6.79 24.13
CA GLY A 185 24.69 -5.76 25.17
C GLY A 185 24.06 -4.39 24.84
N ILE A 186 23.64 -4.14 23.60
CA ILE A 186 22.95 -2.87 23.24
C ILE A 186 21.50 -2.79 23.76
N VAL A 187 20.93 -3.93 24.20
CA VAL A 187 19.54 -4.01 24.69
C VAL A 187 19.53 -4.65 26.09
N ASP A 188 18.88 -3.97 27.02
CA ASP A 188 18.52 -4.51 28.34
C ASP A 188 17.06 -4.20 28.63
N SER A 189 16.17 -5.13 28.26
CA SER A 189 14.72 -4.92 28.33
C SER A 189 13.99 -6.25 28.49
N THR A 190 12.88 -6.20 29.21
CA THR A 190 11.92 -7.33 29.32
C THR A 190 10.92 -7.37 28.17
N TYR A 191 10.93 -6.36 27.28
CA TYR A 191 10.02 -6.25 26.14
C TYR A 191 10.64 -6.69 24.83
N ALA A 192 11.82 -7.36 24.86
CA ALA A 192 12.48 -7.81 23.66
C ALA A 192 13.26 -9.12 23.88
N ALA A 193 13.43 -9.91 22.82
CA ALA A 193 14.37 -11.01 22.79
C ALA A 193 15.11 -11.03 21.44
N MET A 194 16.43 -11.36 21.49
CA MET A 194 17.27 -11.53 20.31
C MET A 194 17.45 -12.99 19.96
N TYR A 195 17.46 -13.24 18.66
CA TYR A 195 17.60 -14.59 18.11
C TYR A 195 18.77 -14.71 17.15
N HIS A 196 19.45 -15.85 17.26
CA HIS A 196 20.63 -16.22 16.49
C HIS A 196 20.69 -17.76 16.39
N PRO A 197 21.24 -18.34 15.34
CA PRO A 197 21.77 -17.75 14.09
C PRO A 197 20.67 -17.51 13.03
N TRP A 198 21.07 -16.92 11.90
CA TRP A 198 20.23 -16.88 10.68
C TRP A 198 19.97 -18.31 10.20
N VAL A 199 18.77 -18.54 9.68
CA VAL A 199 18.28 -19.85 9.26
C VAL A 199 18.51 -20.02 7.76
N GLN A 200 19.10 -21.15 7.37
CA GLN A 200 19.23 -21.49 5.96
C GLN A 200 17.91 -22.11 5.47
N VAL A 201 17.36 -21.54 4.41
CA VAL A 201 16.14 -22.03 3.76
C VAL A 201 16.35 -22.17 2.26
N PHE A 202 15.61 -23.08 1.63
CA PHE A 202 15.61 -23.17 0.18
C PHE A 202 14.66 -22.10 -0.40
N ASP A 203 15.18 -21.27 -1.30
CA ASP A 203 14.38 -20.28 -2.02
C ASP A 203 13.78 -20.93 -3.28
N PRO A 204 12.46 -21.08 -3.36
CA PRO A 204 11.81 -21.71 -4.51
C PRO A 204 11.91 -20.86 -5.79
N VAL A 205 12.12 -19.55 -5.67
CA VAL A 205 12.22 -18.65 -6.83
C VAL A 205 13.60 -18.75 -7.46
N THR A 206 14.65 -18.57 -6.67
CA THR A 206 16.04 -18.63 -7.15
C THR A 206 16.56 -20.08 -7.25
N LYS A 207 15.83 -21.06 -6.69
CA LYS A 207 16.22 -22.48 -6.58
C LYS A 207 17.59 -22.71 -5.92
N LYS A 208 17.92 -21.85 -4.97
CA LYS A 208 19.19 -21.91 -4.23
C LYS A 208 18.93 -21.80 -2.71
N PRO A 209 19.82 -22.38 -1.88
CA PRO A 209 19.76 -22.13 -0.45
C PRO A 209 20.15 -20.67 -0.16
N GLY A 210 19.34 -20.00 0.67
CA GLY A 210 19.56 -18.65 1.16
C GLY A 210 19.51 -18.59 2.68
N PHE A 211 20.06 -17.54 3.28
CA PHE A 211 19.92 -17.29 4.72
C PHE A 211 18.87 -16.21 4.96
N VAL A 212 17.94 -16.51 5.83
CA VAL A 212 16.90 -15.56 6.27
C VAL A 212 17.04 -15.28 7.76
N PRO A 213 16.67 -14.08 8.22
CA PRO A 213 16.68 -13.75 9.64
C PRO A 213 15.68 -14.60 10.41
N PRO A 214 15.99 -15.03 11.65
CA PRO A 214 15.13 -15.91 12.43
C PRO A 214 13.85 -15.27 12.93
N SER A 215 13.77 -13.94 13.04
CA SER A 215 12.65 -13.22 13.68
C SER A 215 11.28 -13.58 13.10
N GLY A 216 11.15 -13.73 11.79
CA GLY A 216 9.89 -14.12 11.15
C GLY A 216 9.42 -15.51 11.58
N SER A 217 10.31 -16.50 11.56
CA SER A 217 10.03 -17.87 12.01
C SER A 217 9.72 -17.93 13.51
N VAL A 218 10.45 -17.15 14.31
CA VAL A 218 10.26 -17.06 15.77
C VAL A 218 8.92 -16.40 16.09
N ALA A 219 8.54 -15.33 15.40
CA ALA A 219 7.22 -14.70 15.56
C ALA A 219 6.09 -15.71 15.26
N GLY A 220 6.27 -16.57 14.26
CA GLY A 220 5.35 -17.66 13.96
C GLY A 220 5.27 -18.70 15.09
N VAL A 221 6.40 -19.03 15.72
CA VAL A 221 6.42 -19.92 16.91
C VAL A 221 5.68 -19.29 18.08
N TYR A 222 5.90 -17.98 18.34
CA TYR A 222 5.18 -17.26 19.39
C TYR A 222 3.67 -17.30 19.16
N SER A 223 3.24 -16.88 17.98
CA SER A 223 1.82 -16.87 17.63
C SER A 223 1.18 -18.27 17.74
N ARG A 224 1.86 -19.30 17.26
CA ARG A 224 1.38 -20.68 17.38
C ARG A 224 1.28 -21.12 18.85
N THR A 225 2.26 -20.80 19.68
CA THR A 225 2.26 -21.16 21.11
C THR A 225 1.13 -20.43 21.83
N ASP A 226 0.93 -19.15 21.57
CA ASP A 226 -0.14 -18.34 22.17
C ASP A 226 -1.52 -18.91 21.82
N VAL A 227 -1.74 -19.30 20.57
CA VAL A 227 -3.02 -19.87 20.12
C VAL A 227 -3.26 -21.27 20.70
N THR A 228 -2.22 -22.12 20.76
CA THR A 228 -2.41 -23.53 21.12
C THR A 228 -2.28 -23.82 22.62
N ARG A 229 -1.50 -23.01 23.33
CA ARG A 229 -1.16 -23.23 24.74
C ARG A 229 -1.54 -22.05 25.65
N GLY A 230 -1.84 -20.89 25.06
CA GLY A 230 -2.09 -19.63 25.76
C GLY A 230 -0.83 -18.82 26.01
N VAL A 231 -1.00 -17.51 26.16
CA VAL A 231 0.06 -16.52 26.34
C VAL A 231 0.91 -16.71 27.61
N HIS A 232 0.45 -17.52 28.54
CA HIS A 232 1.18 -17.85 29.76
C HIS A 232 2.31 -18.87 29.55
N LYS A 233 2.30 -19.59 28.42
CA LYS A 233 3.32 -20.59 28.07
C LYS A 233 4.47 -19.89 27.33
N ALA A 234 5.65 -19.94 27.93
CA ALA A 234 6.84 -19.48 27.23
C ALA A 234 7.06 -20.29 25.92
N PRO A 235 7.34 -19.67 24.78
CA PRO A 235 7.58 -20.33 23.50
C PRO A 235 8.99 -20.94 23.44
N ALA A 236 9.31 -21.77 24.42
CA ALA A 236 10.59 -22.47 24.54
C ALA A 236 10.47 -23.94 24.16
N ASN A 237 11.54 -24.51 23.61
CA ASN A 237 11.60 -25.90 23.13
C ASN A 237 10.55 -26.21 22.03
N GLU A 238 10.25 -25.23 21.21
CA GLU A 238 9.33 -25.38 20.10
C GLU A 238 10.10 -25.61 18.78
N VAL A 239 9.52 -26.42 17.92
CA VAL A 239 10.11 -26.68 16.60
C VAL A 239 9.70 -25.61 15.61
N VAL A 240 10.67 -25.04 14.89
CA VAL A 240 10.39 -24.21 13.72
C VAL A 240 9.91 -25.13 12.59
N GLN A 241 8.66 -24.97 12.18
CA GLN A 241 8.12 -25.72 11.05
C GLN A 241 8.52 -25.01 9.77
N CYS A 242 9.36 -25.65 8.97
CA CYS A 242 9.67 -25.21 7.62
C CYS A 242 8.78 -26.02 6.66
N SER A 243 8.04 -25.33 5.79
CA SER A 243 7.50 -25.96 4.59
C SER A 243 8.69 -26.24 3.67
N GLY A 244 9.18 -27.49 3.71
CA GLY A 244 10.26 -27.96 2.83
C GLY A 244 9.81 -28.08 1.37
#